data_8bc51d39d8e1f93ad4478f6c18f3f595
#
_entry.id   8bc51d39d8e1f93ad4478f6c18f3f595
#
_cell.length_a   1.000
_cell.length_b   1.000
_cell.length_c   1.000
_cell.angle_alpha   90.00
_cell.angle_beta   90.00
_cell.angle_gamma   90.00
#
_symmetry.space_group_name_H-M   'P 1'
#
loop_
_entity.id
_entity.type
_entity.pdbx_description
1 polymer ?
#
loop_
_entity_poly.entity_id
_entity_poly.type
_entity_poly.pdbx_seq_one_letter_code
_entity_poly.pdbx_strand_id
1 'polypeptide(L)'
;MNTYKIYLSILLTVLCCFTSTPTFAKEVIITDGSVARFDIINDVNASPYFVHLDFYNMKSNEHLLLLEKFTTYQQTTMYTCGPVVANMVVDHFFGKPLHSEIEAAKLMKCNQYSGTTTKNLRGYFKDLGWKVTSSADTDSPKTYTDFLNFVAANLKNNAPIMVENVEWGGHWRIIIGYDNMNTANTGDDVLILADPFDKADHLQDGYTIVPAEKFFYMWFDAIRFAKGANWKQWVVARP
;
A
#
# COMPACT_ATOMS: atom_id res chain seq x y z
N MET A 1 -48.26 36.57 55.01
CA MET A 1 -47.16 35.86 55.71
C MET A 1 -46.88 34.58 54.91
N ASN A 2 -45.68 34.39 54.46
CA ASN A 2 -45.13 33.18 53.78
C ASN A 2 -45.37 32.98 52.28
N THR A 3 -44.71 33.79 51.48
CA THR A 3 -44.52 33.52 50.04
C THR A 3 -43.03 33.40 49.66
N TYR A 4 -42.11 33.29 50.61
CA TYR A 4 -40.67 33.30 50.34
C TYR A 4 -39.96 31.90 50.45
N LYS A 5 -40.69 30.81 50.68
CA LYS A 5 -40.11 29.48 50.86
C LYS A 5 -40.20 28.57 49.65
N ILE A 6 -40.82 28.95 48.57
CA ILE A 6 -41.01 28.10 47.38
C ILE A 6 -39.94 28.34 46.30
N TYR A 7 -39.22 29.47 46.32
CA TYR A 7 -38.25 29.79 45.29
C TYR A 7 -36.82 29.27 45.52
N LEU A 8 -36.56 28.72 46.72
CA LEU A 8 -35.20 28.24 47.01
C LEU A 8 -34.98 26.76 46.67
N SER A 9 -36.04 26.01 46.41
CA SER A 9 -35.96 24.57 46.08
C SER A 9 -35.85 24.31 44.56
N ILE A 10 -36.12 25.29 43.71
CA ILE A 10 -36.07 25.12 42.23
C ILE A 10 -34.68 25.52 41.66
N LEU A 11 -33.89 26.28 42.41
CA LEU A 11 -32.59 26.74 41.96
C LEU A 11 -31.46 25.73 42.20
N LEU A 12 -31.68 24.66 42.96
CA LEU A 12 -30.67 23.64 43.27
C LEU A 12 -30.72 22.41 42.37
N THR A 13 -31.76 22.30 41.52
CA THR A 13 -31.95 21.13 40.65
C THR A 13 -31.47 21.35 39.21
N VAL A 14 -31.08 22.56 38.85
CA VAL A 14 -30.62 22.89 37.49
C VAL A 14 -29.09 22.94 37.34
N LEU A 15 -28.34 22.81 38.45
CA LEU A 15 -26.88 22.93 38.44
C LEU A 15 -26.12 21.60 38.39
N CYS A 16 -26.79 20.47 38.17
CA CYS A 16 -26.14 19.16 38.13
C CYS A 16 -26.10 18.46 36.77
N CYS A 17 -26.39 19.14 35.67
CA CYS A 17 -26.47 18.47 34.36
C CYS A 17 -25.56 19.01 33.27
N PHE A 18 -24.48 19.72 33.57
CA PHE A 18 -23.50 20.07 32.55
C PHE A 18 -22.06 19.98 33.05
N THR A 19 -21.66 18.80 33.50
CA THR A 19 -20.27 18.41 33.39
C THR A 19 -20.14 17.31 32.33
N SER A 20 -20.53 17.60 31.12
CA SER A 20 -19.97 16.89 29.99
C SER A 20 -18.51 17.33 29.93
N THR A 21 -17.61 16.52 30.46
CA THR A 21 -16.20 16.60 30.08
C THR A 21 -16.16 16.58 28.57
N PRO A 22 -15.53 17.55 27.91
CA PRO A 22 -15.31 17.45 26.49
C PRO A 22 -14.46 16.18 26.29
N THR A 23 -15.05 15.16 25.75
CA THR A 23 -14.31 14.07 25.14
C THR A 23 -13.57 14.74 24.00
N PHE A 24 -12.31 15.10 24.24
CA PHE A 24 -11.44 15.46 23.14
C PHE A 24 -11.46 14.26 22.20
N ALA A 25 -12.14 14.39 21.07
CA ALA A 25 -11.96 13.49 19.97
C ALA A 25 -10.45 13.46 19.76
N LYS A 26 -9.83 12.30 19.94
CA LYS A 26 -8.41 12.11 19.71
C LYS A 26 -8.20 12.59 18.28
N GLU A 27 -7.42 13.66 18.11
CA GLU A 27 -7.15 14.23 16.80
C GLU A 27 -6.54 13.11 15.96
N VAL A 28 -7.28 12.67 14.96
CA VAL A 28 -6.78 11.69 14.02
C VAL A 28 -5.76 12.44 13.18
N ILE A 29 -4.51 12.31 13.53
CA ILE A 29 -3.42 12.81 12.69
C ILE A 29 -3.47 11.99 11.42
N ILE A 30 -4.05 12.57 10.38
CA ILE A 30 -3.95 12.04 9.01
C ILE A 30 -2.53 12.30 8.56
N THR A 31 -1.63 11.38 8.85
CA THR A 31 -0.35 11.31 8.18
C THR A 31 -0.58 10.70 6.80
N ASP A 32 0.11 11.20 5.79
CA ASP A 32 0.13 10.80 4.38
C ASP A 32 -0.43 9.41 4.03
N GLY A 33 -1.67 9.19 4.40
CA GLY A 33 -2.55 8.20 3.85
C GLY A 33 -2.82 6.98 4.64
N SER A 34 -2.09 6.49 5.56
CA SER A 34 -2.53 5.26 6.19
C SER A 34 -2.66 5.36 7.71
N VAL A 35 -3.89 5.45 8.21
CA VAL A 35 -4.18 5.15 9.60
C VAL A 35 -4.29 3.62 9.72
N ALA A 36 -3.17 2.94 9.88
CA ALA A 36 -3.18 1.53 10.13
C ALA A 36 -3.75 1.24 11.51
N ARG A 37 -4.69 0.34 11.56
CA ARG A 37 -5.01 -0.37 12.80
C ARG A 37 -4.11 -1.60 12.84
N PHE A 38 -2.94 -1.46 13.42
CA PHE A 38 -1.98 -2.56 13.60
C PHE A 38 -2.45 -3.63 14.60
N ASP A 39 -3.57 -3.40 15.26
CA ASP A 39 -4.20 -4.30 16.19
C ASP A 39 -5.14 -5.32 15.53
N ILE A 40 -5.41 -5.17 14.25
CA ILE A 40 -6.20 -6.13 13.49
C ILE A 40 -5.25 -7.10 12.82
N ILE A 41 -4.99 -8.18 13.50
CA ILE A 41 -4.44 -9.39 12.95
C ILE A 41 -5.61 -10.11 12.27
N ASN A 42 -5.36 -10.94 11.28
CA ASN A 42 -6.35 -11.72 10.56
C ASN A 42 -7.63 -11.99 11.35
N ASP A 43 -8.71 -11.33 10.99
CA ASP A 43 -10.03 -11.52 11.62
C ASP A 43 -10.90 -12.50 10.83
N VAL A 44 -10.27 -13.24 9.91
CA VAL A 44 -10.97 -14.20 9.06
C VAL A 44 -11.41 -15.40 9.86
N ASN A 45 -12.69 -15.44 10.11
CA ASN A 45 -13.35 -16.68 10.39
C ASN A 45 -13.75 -17.32 9.05
N ALA A 46 -13.77 -18.63 9.00
CA ALA A 46 -14.25 -19.34 7.82
C ALA A 46 -15.60 -18.77 7.40
N SER A 47 -15.62 -18.09 6.27
CA SER A 47 -16.82 -17.49 5.70
C SER A 47 -17.05 -18.06 4.30
N PRO A 48 -18.27 -18.49 3.95
CA PRO A 48 -18.57 -18.96 2.61
C PRO A 48 -18.52 -17.84 1.55
N TYR A 49 -18.43 -16.58 1.97
CA TYR A 49 -18.44 -15.42 1.08
C TYR A 49 -17.05 -14.94 0.70
N PHE A 50 -16.01 -15.38 1.42
CA PHE A 50 -14.62 -14.99 1.14
C PHE A 50 -13.86 -16.19 0.61
N VAL A 51 -13.30 -16.04 -0.59
CA VAL A 51 -12.42 -17.04 -1.21
C VAL A 51 -10.99 -16.59 -0.95
N HIS A 52 -10.24 -17.43 -0.23
CA HIS A 52 -8.81 -17.22 -0.03
C HIS A 52 -8.04 -17.93 -1.13
N LEU A 53 -7.26 -17.17 -1.89
CA LEU A 53 -6.41 -17.71 -2.92
C LEU A 53 -4.98 -17.87 -2.36
N ASP A 54 -4.42 -19.05 -2.53
CA ASP A 54 -3.04 -19.32 -2.13
C ASP A 54 -2.07 -18.81 -3.21
N PHE A 55 -1.88 -17.50 -3.28
CA PHE A 55 -0.99 -16.86 -4.25
C PHE A 55 0.45 -17.32 -4.13
N TYR A 56 0.92 -17.64 -2.93
CA TYR A 56 2.27 -18.13 -2.72
C TYR A 56 2.54 -19.47 -3.42
N ASN A 57 1.57 -20.37 -3.44
CA ASN A 57 1.69 -21.67 -4.10
C ASN A 57 1.11 -21.71 -5.52
N MET A 58 0.46 -20.64 -5.95
CA MET A 58 -0.07 -20.51 -7.30
C MET A 58 1.05 -20.48 -8.33
N LYS A 59 0.75 -20.95 -9.54
CA LYS A 59 1.72 -21.02 -10.63
C LYS A 59 1.22 -20.26 -11.85
N SER A 60 2.17 -19.73 -12.60
CA SER A 60 1.89 -19.18 -13.93
C SER A 60 1.28 -20.23 -14.85
N ASN A 61 0.44 -19.77 -15.78
CA ASN A 61 -0.15 -20.60 -16.83
C ASN A 61 -0.30 -19.77 -18.14
N GLU A 62 -1.13 -20.19 -19.07
CA GLU A 62 -1.28 -19.53 -20.37
C GLU A 62 -1.86 -18.11 -20.31
N HIS A 63 -2.64 -17.78 -19.28
CA HIS A 63 -3.27 -16.48 -19.08
C HIS A 63 -2.75 -15.73 -17.84
N LEU A 64 -2.15 -16.42 -16.88
CA LEU A 64 -1.59 -15.84 -15.65
C LEU A 64 -0.06 -15.80 -15.71
N LEU A 65 0.51 -14.61 -15.62
CA LEU A 65 1.92 -14.39 -15.32
C LEU A 65 2.06 -14.07 -13.83
N LEU A 66 2.84 -14.85 -13.10
CA LEU A 66 3.03 -14.68 -11.66
C LEU A 66 4.50 -14.87 -11.28
N LEU A 67 5.03 -14.02 -10.43
CA LEU A 67 6.29 -14.28 -9.73
C LEU A 67 6.03 -15.29 -8.63
N GLU A 68 6.35 -16.55 -8.90
CA GLU A 68 6.03 -17.68 -8.02
C GLU A 68 6.81 -17.60 -6.71
N LYS A 69 6.20 -18.08 -5.61
CA LYS A 69 6.82 -18.10 -4.28
C LYS A 69 7.28 -16.73 -3.77
N PHE A 70 6.58 -15.68 -4.15
CA PHE A 70 6.90 -14.33 -3.74
C PHE A 70 6.48 -14.12 -2.27
N THR A 71 7.45 -13.90 -1.38
CA THR A 71 7.19 -13.70 0.05
C THR A 71 6.75 -12.26 0.32
N THR A 72 5.71 -12.08 1.12
CA THR A 72 5.17 -10.78 1.53
C THR A 72 5.53 -10.46 2.97
N TYR A 73 5.62 -9.17 3.28
CA TYR A 73 5.87 -8.63 4.62
C TYR A 73 4.93 -7.48 4.91
N GLN A 74 4.46 -7.38 6.15
CA GLN A 74 3.67 -6.24 6.59
C GLN A 74 4.57 -5.15 7.19
N GLN A 75 4.32 -3.88 6.85
CA GLN A 75 5.03 -2.74 7.43
C GLN A 75 4.64 -2.53 8.90
N THR A 76 5.60 -2.08 9.71
CA THR A 76 5.38 -1.85 11.15
C THR A 76 5.09 -0.39 11.48
N THR A 77 5.25 0.53 10.53
CA THR A 77 4.96 1.95 10.70
C THR A 77 4.07 2.46 9.57
N MET A 78 3.50 3.66 9.74
CA MET A 78 2.60 4.29 8.78
C MET A 78 3.28 4.75 7.47
N TYR A 79 4.60 4.76 7.39
CA TYR A 79 5.34 5.39 6.31
C TYR A 79 6.43 4.51 5.69
N THR A 80 6.59 3.28 6.16
CA THR A 80 7.66 2.37 5.73
C THR A 80 7.27 1.42 4.60
N CYS A 81 6.21 1.71 3.85
CA CYS A 81 5.84 0.89 2.68
C CYS A 81 6.99 0.73 1.67
N GLY A 82 7.72 1.81 1.35
CA GLY A 82 8.88 1.74 0.46
C GLY A 82 10.00 0.81 0.95
N PRO A 83 10.49 0.92 2.19
CA PRO A 83 11.44 -0.02 2.78
C PRO A 83 10.98 -1.46 2.76
N VAL A 84 9.71 -1.72 3.05
CA VAL A 84 9.18 -3.09 3.09
C VAL A 84 9.05 -3.68 1.69
N VAL A 85 8.58 -2.93 0.68
CA VAL A 85 8.58 -3.44 -0.71
C VAL A 85 9.99 -3.71 -1.21
N ALA A 86 10.98 -2.88 -0.82
CA ALA A 86 12.37 -3.17 -1.16
C ALA A 86 12.87 -4.47 -0.55
N ASN A 87 12.53 -4.73 0.72
CA ASN A 87 12.87 -5.98 1.39
C ASN A 87 12.20 -7.19 0.74
N MET A 88 10.93 -7.09 0.32
CA MET A 88 10.25 -8.15 -0.43
C MET A 88 10.97 -8.45 -1.76
N VAL A 89 11.39 -7.41 -2.49
CA VAL A 89 12.13 -7.58 -3.75
C VAL A 89 13.50 -8.22 -3.50
N VAL A 90 14.20 -7.82 -2.45
CA VAL A 90 15.48 -8.42 -2.07
C VAL A 90 15.29 -9.90 -1.68
N ASP A 91 14.24 -10.20 -0.92
CA ASP A 91 13.91 -11.58 -0.53
C ASP A 91 13.60 -12.46 -1.74
N HIS A 92 12.86 -11.94 -2.72
CA HIS A 92 12.55 -12.67 -3.94
C HIS A 92 13.80 -13.19 -4.67
N PHE A 93 14.90 -12.44 -4.65
CA PHE A 93 16.15 -12.85 -5.31
C PHE A 93 17.13 -13.61 -4.41
N PHE A 94 17.16 -13.34 -3.11
CA PHE A 94 18.16 -13.87 -2.18
C PHE A 94 17.59 -14.80 -1.11
N GLY A 95 16.27 -14.98 -1.06
CA GLY A 95 15.59 -15.83 -0.08
C GLY A 95 15.58 -15.25 1.34
N LYS A 96 15.95 -13.99 1.52
CA LYS A 96 15.84 -13.21 2.76
C LYS A 96 16.10 -11.74 2.52
N PRO A 97 15.55 -10.83 3.34
CA PRO A 97 15.93 -9.43 3.36
C PRO A 97 17.40 -9.23 3.75
N LEU A 98 18.06 -8.21 3.21
CA LEU A 98 19.43 -7.81 3.60
C LEU A 98 19.45 -6.90 4.82
N HIS A 99 18.37 -6.15 5.05
CA HIS A 99 18.24 -5.18 6.13
C HIS A 99 16.92 -5.37 6.86
N SER A 100 16.88 -5.00 8.13
CA SER A 100 15.61 -4.81 8.82
C SER A 100 14.82 -3.65 8.19
N GLU A 101 13.51 -3.59 8.43
CA GLU A 101 12.66 -2.49 7.95
C GLU A 101 13.22 -1.11 8.34
N ILE A 102 13.66 -0.97 9.60
CA ILE A 102 14.19 0.29 10.13
C ILE A 102 15.56 0.64 9.50
N GLU A 103 16.42 -0.31 9.25
CA GLU A 103 17.69 -0.08 8.56
C GLU A 103 17.46 0.31 7.10
N ALA A 104 16.58 -0.41 6.38
CA ALA A 104 16.18 -0.04 5.03
C ALA A 104 15.58 1.37 4.98
N ALA A 105 14.71 1.72 5.96
CA ALA A 105 14.15 3.06 6.07
C ALA A 105 15.21 4.15 6.24
N LYS A 106 16.24 3.91 7.07
CA LYS A 106 17.36 4.84 7.23
C LYS A 106 18.16 5.00 5.94
N LEU A 107 18.50 3.90 5.28
CA LEU A 107 19.24 3.92 4.01
C LEU A 107 18.48 4.68 2.91
N MET A 108 17.15 4.52 2.85
CA MET A 108 16.28 5.22 1.91
C MET A 108 15.88 6.64 2.36
N LYS A 109 16.36 7.11 3.52
CA LYS A 109 15.96 8.40 4.11
C LYS A 109 14.44 8.53 4.24
N CYS A 110 13.77 7.40 4.46
CA CYS A 110 12.34 7.32 4.67
C CYS A 110 11.96 7.96 6.02
N ASN A 111 10.89 8.72 6.03
CA ASN A 111 10.40 9.38 7.24
C ASN A 111 8.88 9.63 7.17
N GLN A 112 8.29 9.96 8.31
CA GLN A 112 6.85 10.18 8.45
C GLN A 112 6.27 11.36 7.64
N TYR A 113 7.10 12.27 7.13
CA TYR A 113 6.63 13.45 6.41
C TYR A 113 6.64 13.28 4.89
N SER A 114 7.49 12.39 4.39
CA SER A 114 7.69 12.23 2.94
C SER A 114 7.65 10.77 2.47
N GLY A 115 7.48 9.82 3.38
CA GLY A 115 7.60 8.40 3.04
C GLY A 115 8.92 8.09 2.34
N THR A 116 8.87 7.30 1.30
CA THR A 116 10.00 6.94 0.45
C THR A 116 9.80 7.48 -0.96
N THR A 117 10.68 8.34 -1.43
CA THR A 117 10.61 8.85 -2.80
C THR A 117 11.14 7.83 -3.80
N THR A 118 10.67 7.88 -5.07
CA THR A 118 11.21 7.06 -6.17
C THR A 118 12.74 7.16 -6.27
N LYS A 119 13.30 8.37 -6.09
CA LYS A 119 14.75 8.60 -6.13
C LYS A 119 15.48 7.82 -5.02
N ASN A 120 14.92 7.80 -3.82
CA ASN A 120 15.55 7.13 -2.68
C ASN A 120 15.42 5.61 -2.78
N LEU A 121 14.24 5.11 -3.19
CA LEU A 121 14.03 3.68 -3.45
C LEU A 121 14.97 3.17 -4.55
N ARG A 122 15.08 3.90 -5.67
CA ARG A 122 16.03 3.62 -6.74
C ARG A 122 17.48 3.64 -6.23
N GLY A 123 17.83 4.65 -5.43
CA GLY A 123 19.17 4.82 -4.85
C GLY A 123 19.59 3.63 -4.03
N TYR A 124 18.70 3.13 -3.18
CA TYR A 124 18.94 1.94 -2.35
C TYR A 124 19.42 0.74 -3.20
N PHE A 125 18.73 0.42 -4.28
CA PHE A 125 19.11 -0.70 -5.14
C PHE A 125 20.40 -0.43 -5.95
N LYS A 126 20.64 0.83 -6.35
CA LYS A 126 21.91 1.20 -6.99
C LYS A 126 23.09 1.04 -6.05
N ASP A 127 22.91 1.38 -4.77
CA ASP A 127 23.93 1.22 -3.74
C ASP A 127 24.24 -0.27 -3.45
N LEU A 128 23.28 -1.16 -3.69
CA LEU A 128 23.48 -2.62 -3.67
C LEU A 128 24.18 -3.15 -4.94
N GLY A 129 24.46 -2.30 -5.93
CA GLY A 129 25.07 -2.70 -7.19
C GLY A 129 24.12 -3.32 -8.22
N TRP A 130 22.79 -3.17 -8.00
CA TRP A 130 21.77 -3.77 -8.88
C TRP A 130 21.55 -2.95 -10.16
N LYS A 131 21.07 -3.64 -11.19
CA LYS A 131 20.52 -2.99 -12.40
C LYS A 131 19.15 -2.42 -12.06
N VAL A 132 18.99 -1.11 -12.23
CA VAL A 132 17.77 -0.40 -11.85
C VAL A 132 17.26 0.46 -12.99
N THR A 133 15.97 0.36 -13.27
CA THR A 133 15.22 1.29 -14.12
C THR A 133 14.08 1.91 -13.31
N SER A 134 13.70 3.14 -13.60
CA SER A 134 12.67 3.83 -12.82
C SER A 134 12.03 4.98 -13.59
N SER A 135 10.86 5.41 -13.13
CA SER A 135 10.19 6.62 -13.61
C SER A 135 10.97 7.92 -13.33
N ALA A 136 12.02 7.85 -12.51
CA ALA A 136 12.93 8.99 -12.34
C ALA A 136 13.98 9.12 -13.46
N ASP A 137 14.17 8.08 -14.27
CA ASP A 137 15.15 8.03 -15.35
C ASP A 137 14.49 7.94 -16.74
N THR A 138 13.28 7.40 -16.83
CA THR A 138 12.55 7.15 -18.09
C THR A 138 11.07 7.47 -17.96
N ASP A 139 10.42 7.72 -19.09
CA ASP A 139 8.97 7.92 -19.12
C ASP A 139 8.21 6.68 -18.64
N SER A 140 7.12 6.91 -17.91
CA SER A 140 6.16 5.88 -17.54
C SER A 140 5.23 5.57 -18.72
N PRO A 141 4.60 4.39 -18.75
CA PRO A 141 3.58 4.04 -19.74
C PRO A 141 2.50 5.10 -19.86
N LYS A 142 2.23 5.58 -21.08
CA LYS A 142 1.27 6.67 -21.35
C LYS A 142 -0.14 6.16 -21.58
N THR A 143 -0.28 5.01 -22.20
CA THR A 143 -1.56 4.37 -22.48
C THR A 143 -1.76 3.12 -21.64
N TYR A 144 -3.01 2.69 -21.49
CA TYR A 144 -3.32 1.44 -20.78
C TYR A 144 -2.67 0.23 -21.46
N THR A 145 -2.68 0.18 -22.79
CA THR A 145 -2.01 -0.88 -23.56
C THR A 145 -0.49 -0.90 -23.30
N ASP A 146 0.17 0.27 -23.28
CA ASP A 146 1.61 0.35 -22.97
C ASP A 146 1.88 -0.16 -21.55
N PHE A 147 0.95 0.13 -20.63
CA PHE A 147 1.04 -0.35 -19.24
C PHE A 147 0.95 -1.87 -19.15
N LEU A 148 -0.01 -2.50 -19.82
CA LEU A 148 -0.12 -3.97 -19.83
C LEU A 148 1.13 -4.60 -20.43
N ASN A 149 1.64 -4.06 -21.54
CA ASN A 149 2.88 -4.52 -22.15
C ASN A 149 4.09 -4.36 -21.21
N PHE A 150 4.19 -3.24 -20.51
CA PHE A 150 5.22 -2.99 -19.49
C PHE A 150 5.16 -4.01 -18.37
N VAL A 151 3.97 -4.27 -17.83
CA VAL A 151 3.76 -5.26 -16.77
C VAL A 151 4.16 -6.65 -17.25
N ALA A 152 3.60 -7.11 -18.38
CA ALA A 152 3.87 -8.43 -18.92
C ALA A 152 5.36 -8.65 -19.24
N ALA A 153 6.02 -7.63 -19.81
CA ALA A 153 7.45 -7.71 -20.14
C ALA A 153 8.32 -7.87 -18.90
N ASN A 154 8.03 -7.14 -17.82
CA ASN A 154 8.79 -7.25 -16.57
C ASN A 154 8.56 -8.59 -15.88
N LEU A 155 7.30 -9.02 -15.72
CA LEU A 155 6.98 -10.31 -15.09
C LEU A 155 7.62 -11.50 -15.83
N LYS A 156 7.56 -11.53 -17.17
CA LYS A 156 8.25 -12.54 -17.98
C LYS A 156 9.76 -12.58 -17.78
N ASN A 157 10.34 -11.47 -17.38
CA ASN A 157 11.77 -11.34 -17.08
C ASN A 157 12.08 -11.52 -15.58
N ASN A 158 11.17 -12.11 -14.81
CA ASN A 158 11.31 -12.29 -13.36
C ASN A 158 11.67 -10.97 -12.64
N ALA A 159 11.01 -9.88 -12.98
CA ALA A 159 11.29 -8.55 -12.46
C ALA A 159 10.07 -7.98 -11.72
N PRO A 160 10.07 -7.99 -10.39
CA PRO A 160 9.04 -7.33 -9.59
C PRO A 160 8.98 -5.82 -9.90
N ILE A 161 7.77 -5.28 -10.02
CA ILE A 161 7.59 -3.87 -10.35
C ILE A 161 7.09 -3.14 -9.11
N MET A 162 7.95 -2.43 -8.42
CA MET A 162 7.55 -1.55 -7.33
C MET A 162 6.83 -0.33 -7.90
N VAL A 163 5.62 -0.07 -7.45
CA VAL A 163 4.75 1.01 -7.93
C VAL A 163 4.20 1.81 -6.76
N GLU A 164 4.02 3.10 -6.96
CA GLU A 164 3.32 3.94 -6.01
C GLU A 164 2.01 4.42 -6.61
N ASN A 165 0.92 4.27 -5.89
CA ASN A 165 -0.41 4.70 -6.30
C ASN A 165 -1.12 5.50 -5.21
N VAL A 166 -2.27 6.08 -5.57
CA VAL A 166 -3.00 7.04 -4.75
C VAL A 166 -3.59 6.46 -3.45
N GLU A 167 -3.64 5.15 -3.29
CA GLU A 167 -4.18 4.57 -2.07
C GLU A 167 -3.45 5.13 -0.85
N TRP A 168 -4.21 5.45 0.18
CA TRP A 168 -3.72 6.06 1.42
C TRP A 168 -2.96 7.38 1.22
N GLY A 169 -3.18 8.06 0.06
CA GLY A 169 -2.50 9.31 -0.28
C GLY A 169 -1.22 9.16 -1.09
N GLY A 170 -0.62 7.99 -1.07
CA GLY A 170 0.59 7.55 -1.77
C GLY A 170 1.13 6.30 -1.10
N HIS A 171 1.07 5.16 -1.79
CA HIS A 171 1.41 3.86 -1.20
C HIS A 171 2.24 3.01 -2.16
N TRP A 172 3.39 2.52 -1.67
CA TRP A 172 4.25 1.60 -2.41
C TRP A 172 3.77 0.17 -2.28
N ARG A 173 3.55 -0.48 -3.43
CA ARG A 173 3.25 -1.90 -3.59
C ARG A 173 4.09 -2.50 -4.70
N ILE A 174 3.96 -3.81 -4.91
CA ILE A 174 4.71 -4.51 -5.97
C ILE A 174 3.72 -5.24 -6.86
N ILE A 175 3.75 -4.98 -8.17
CA ILE A 175 3.06 -5.85 -9.12
C ILE A 175 3.87 -7.13 -9.25
N ILE A 176 3.28 -8.25 -8.84
CA ILE A 176 3.88 -9.58 -8.86
C ILE A 176 3.15 -10.53 -9.80
N GLY A 177 1.96 -10.15 -10.27
CA GLY A 177 1.18 -10.97 -11.18
C GLY A 177 0.26 -10.15 -12.07
N TYR A 178 -0.08 -10.75 -13.20
CA TYR A 178 -1.00 -10.24 -14.21
C TYR A 178 -1.77 -11.40 -14.83
N ASP A 179 -3.09 -11.33 -14.78
CA ASP A 179 -3.99 -12.28 -15.39
C ASP A 179 -4.85 -11.57 -16.43
N ASN A 180 -4.84 -12.07 -17.67
CA ASN A 180 -5.69 -11.57 -18.74
C ASN A 180 -7.09 -12.22 -18.76
N MET A 181 -7.43 -12.96 -17.69
CA MET A 181 -8.71 -13.62 -17.49
C MET A 181 -9.12 -14.59 -18.62
N ASN A 182 -8.17 -14.92 -19.50
CA ASN A 182 -8.39 -15.73 -20.71
C ASN A 182 -9.48 -15.16 -21.63
N THR A 183 -9.55 -13.83 -21.73
CA THR A 183 -10.50 -13.12 -22.59
C THR A 183 -9.76 -12.22 -23.60
N ALA A 184 -10.48 -11.76 -24.63
CA ALA A 184 -9.96 -10.75 -25.55
C ALA A 184 -10.20 -9.31 -25.08
N ASN A 185 -10.91 -9.15 -23.96
CA ASN A 185 -11.27 -7.86 -23.39
C ASN A 185 -10.26 -7.49 -22.29
N THR A 186 -9.42 -6.49 -22.53
CA THR A 186 -8.46 -6.03 -21.53
C THR A 186 -9.07 -5.24 -20.35
N GLY A 187 -10.36 -4.95 -20.39
CA GLY A 187 -11.07 -4.24 -19.32
C GLY A 187 -11.35 -5.12 -18.08
N ASP A 188 -11.24 -6.43 -18.23
CA ASP A 188 -11.40 -7.41 -17.14
C ASP A 188 -10.06 -7.97 -16.62
N ASP A 189 -8.93 -7.51 -17.18
CA ASP A 189 -7.60 -7.90 -16.75
C ASP A 189 -7.35 -7.55 -15.27
N VAL A 190 -6.56 -8.36 -14.60
CA VAL A 190 -6.32 -8.27 -13.17
C VAL A 190 -4.83 -8.21 -12.85
N LEU A 191 -4.45 -7.38 -11.89
CA LEU A 191 -3.13 -7.38 -11.26
C LEU A 191 -3.18 -8.08 -9.92
N ILE A 192 -2.14 -8.83 -9.62
CA ILE A 192 -1.84 -9.35 -8.29
C ILE A 192 -0.70 -8.52 -7.72
N LEU A 193 -0.92 -7.95 -6.54
CA LEU A 193 0.03 -7.07 -5.87
C LEU A 193 0.52 -7.70 -4.57
N ALA A 194 1.80 -7.53 -4.28
CA ALA A 194 2.32 -7.67 -2.91
C ALA A 194 2.20 -6.31 -2.21
N ASP A 195 1.48 -6.29 -1.11
CA ASP A 195 1.09 -5.09 -0.38
C ASP A 195 1.63 -5.12 1.05
N PRO A 196 2.54 -4.21 1.43
CA PRO A 196 3.08 -4.13 2.78
C PRO A 196 2.06 -3.61 3.81
N PHE A 197 0.91 -3.15 3.36
CA PHE A 197 -0.17 -2.66 4.20
C PHE A 197 -1.51 -3.24 3.74
N ASP A 198 -1.57 -4.56 3.72
CA ASP A 198 -2.75 -5.27 3.24
C ASP A 198 -3.95 -5.05 4.16
N LYS A 199 -4.97 -4.43 3.59
CA LYS A 199 -6.29 -4.18 4.16
C LYS A 199 -7.40 -4.47 3.15
N ALA A 200 -7.05 -5.22 2.09
CA ALA A 200 -7.96 -5.47 0.98
C ALA A 200 -9.07 -6.46 1.34
N ASP A 201 -8.77 -7.41 2.19
CA ASP A 201 -9.71 -8.41 2.68
C ASP A 201 -9.48 -8.70 4.19
N HIS A 202 -10.03 -9.77 4.69
CA HIS A 202 -9.88 -10.16 6.09
C HIS A 202 -8.59 -10.92 6.38
N LEU A 203 -7.82 -11.31 5.35
CA LEU A 203 -6.58 -12.05 5.47
C LEU A 203 -5.39 -11.13 5.17
N GLN A 204 -4.67 -10.72 6.20
CA GLN A 204 -3.47 -9.88 6.05
C GLN A 204 -2.26 -10.72 5.59
N ASP A 205 -2.40 -11.40 4.47
CA ASP A 205 -1.34 -12.21 3.89
C ASP A 205 -0.41 -11.43 2.96
N GLY A 206 -0.74 -10.17 2.71
CA GLY A 206 0.05 -9.26 1.88
C GLY A 206 -0.19 -9.43 0.39
N TYR A 207 -1.23 -10.15 -0.03
CA TYR A 207 -1.61 -10.26 -1.44
C TYR A 207 -2.93 -9.55 -1.68
N THR A 208 -2.96 -8.66 -2.67
CA THR A 208 -4.18 -7.96 -3.07
C THR A 208 -4.42 -8.10 -4.56
N ILE A 209 -5.70 -8.09 -4.95
CA ILE A 209 -6.12 -8.17 -6.35
C ILE A 209 -6.78 -6.85 -6.73
N VAL A 210 -6.41 -6.30 -7.87
CA VAL A 210 -7.03 -5.08 -8.39
C VAL A 210 -7.29 -5.20 -9.90
N PRO A 211 -8.41 -4.67 -10.41
CA PRO A 211 -8.60 -4.51 -11.85
C PRO A 211 -7.46 -3.67 -12.45
N ALA A 212 -6.80 -4.16 -13.49
CA ALA A 212 -5.62 -3.52 -14.08
C ALA A 212 -5.93 -2.14 -14.63
N GLU A 213 -7.09 -1.95 -15.26
CA GLU A 213 -7.51 -0.66 -15.78
C GLU A 213 -7.76 0.35 -14.65
N LYS A 214 -8.43 -0.05 -13.58
CA LYS A 214 -8.61 0.79 -12.39
C LYS A 214 -7.27 1.23 -11.81
N PHE A 215 -6.34 0.28 -11.67
CA PHE A 215 -4.99 0.59 -11.17
C PHE A 215 -4.30 1.63 -12.07
N PHE A 216 -4.32 1.47 -13.38
CA PHE A 216 -3.68 2.38 -14.32
C PHE A 216 -4.15 3.84 -14.16
N TYR A 217 -5.46 4.07 -13.95
CA TYR A 217 -6.02 5.40 -13.73
C TYR A 217 -5.78 5.93 -12.31
N MET A 218 -5.56 5.05 -11.33
CA MET A 218 -5.26 5.42 -9.94
C MET A 218 -3.74 5.43 -9.64
N TRP A 219 -2.92 5.24 -10.67
CA TRP A 219 -1.46 5.18 -10.53
C TRP A 219 -0.84 6.57 -10.49
N PHE A 220 -0.94 7.22 -9.35
CA PHE A 220 -0.34 8.53 -9.05
C PHE A 220 -0.26 8.76 -7.53
N ASP A 221 0.64 9.66 -7.11
CA ASP A 221 0.74 10.14 -5.73
C ASP A 221 -0.18 11.36 -5.54
N ALA A 222 -1.14 11.27 -4.63
CA ALA A 222 -2.12 12.33 -4.40
C ALA A 222 -1.50 13.63 -3.88
N ILE A 223 -0.47 13.54 -3.05
CA ILE A 223 0.19 14.69 -2.43
C ILE A 223 1.01 15.46 -3.48
N ARG A 224 1.63 14.75 -4.41
CA ARG A 224 2.53 15.33 -5.41
C ARG A 224 1.87 15.62 -6.75
N PHE A 225 0.70 15.06 -6.97
CA PHE A 225 -0.07 15.22 -8.19
C PHE A 225 -0.31 16.70 -8.55
N ALA A 226 -0.73 17.52 -7.59
CA ALA A 226 -0.99 18.94 -7.79
C ALA A 226 0.26 19.74 -8.22
N LYS A 227 1.46 19.17 -8.06
CA LYS A 227 2.74 19.79 -8.44
C LYS A 227 3.29 19.25 -9.76
N GLY A 228 2.55 18.38 -10.45
CA GLY A 228 2.97 17.74 -11.71
C GLY A 228 4.16 16.80 -11.56
N ALA A 229 4.60 16.52 -10.32
CA ALA A 229 5.72 15.65 -10.04
C ALA A 229 5.23 14.25 -9.67
N ASN A 230 6.00 13.23 -10.06
CA ASN A 230 5.79 11.84 -9.64
C ASN A 230 4.47 11.20 -10.11
N TRP A 231 4.03 11.56 -11.28
CA TRP A 231 2.97 10.86 -11.97
C TRP A 231 3.43 9.46 -12.39
N LYS A 232 2.65 8.42 -12.02
CA LYS A 232 2.95 7.02 -12.35
C LYS A 232 4.36 6.59 -11.94
N GLN A 233 4.65 6.65 -10.66
CA GLN A 233 5.94 6.29 -10.11
C GLN A 233 6.17 4.78 -10.08
N TRP A 234 7.37 4.36 -10.49
CA TRP A 234 7.78 2.96 -10.45
C TRP A 234 9.29 2.79 -10.34
N VAL A 235 9.70 1.65 -9.81
CA VAL A 235 11.09 1.17 -9.79
C VAL A 235 11.10 -0.31 -10.10
N VAL A 236 11.97 -0.74 -11.00
CA VAL A 236 12.31 -2.14 -11.28
C VAL A 236 13.78 -2.32 -11.00
N ALA A 237 14.11 -3.31 -10.16
CA ALA A 237 15.48 -3.58 -9.73
C ALA A 237 15.78 -5.08 -9.80
N ARG A 238 16.97 -5.43 -10.27
CA ARG A 238 17.48 -6.83 -10.34
C ARG A 238 18.95 -6.86 -10.00
N PRO A 239 19.43 -7.94 -9.31
CA PRO A 239 20.85 -8.15 -9.03
C PRO A 239 21.73 -8.16 -10.27
#